data_3c61c35f63d858acbd932973932f6044
#
_entry.id   3c61c35f63d858acbd932973932f6044
#
_cell.length_a   1.000
_cell.length_b   1.000
_cell.length_c   1.000
_cell.angle_alpha   90.00
_cell.angle_beta   90.00
_cell.angle_gamma   90.00
#
_symmetry.space_group_name_H-M   'P 1'
#
loop_
_entity.id
_entity.type
_entity.pdbx_description
1 polymer ?
#
loop_
_entity_poly.entity_id
_entity_poly.type
_entity_poly.pdbx_seq_one_letter_code
_entity_poly.pdbx_strand_id
1 'polypeptide(L)'
;MLLDMIPNQLFRPAPVTARDKLLEAGVKLVREQGYAATSVDELCREAGVTKGAFFHHFASKEALGVALANYWSSSTGAFFAAAPFHHHPRAIDRVLGYVDLRIALLGGPPESFSCVAGTLVQENFRSSEAIRRACEDSIMGNARAIEADLAQALADAKVTSPTAASLSRHIQTVLQGAFILAKSQEAANSAEMARESLSHLRRYFELLFNVEKKEIEPCPE
;
A
#
# COMPACT_ATOMS: atom_id res chain seq x y z
N MET A 1 19.94 -0.71 -9.36
CA MET A 1 19.86 0.60 -8.69
C MET A 1 18.46 1.00 -8.24
N LEU A 2 17.35 0.50 -8.81
CA LEU A 2 15.98 0.69 -8.25
C LEU A 2 15.58 -0.39 -7.22
N LEU A 3 16.17 -1.57 -7.30
CA LEU A 3 15.82 -2.72 -6.45
C LEU A 3 16.28 -2.61 -4.98
N ASP A 4 17.28 -1.76 -4.70
CA ASP A 4 17.79 -1.56 -3.34
C ASP A 4 16.97 -0.54 -2.52
N MET A 5 15.96 0.09 -3.11
CA MET A 5 15.15 1.14 -2.49
C MET A 5 13.86 0.63 -1.81
N ILE A 6 13.59 -0.69 -1.81
CA ILE A 6 12.18 -1.01 -1.84
C ILE A 6 11.54 -1.59 -0.59
N PRO A 7 11.94 -2.35 0.33
CA PRO A 7 11.03 -2.62 1.45
C PRO A 7 11.30 -1.85 2.74
N ASN A 8 12.52 -1.40 2.95
CA ASN A 8 12.89 -0.76 4.22
C ASN A 8 12.90 0.78 4.17
N GLN A 9 12.82 1.39 3.00
CA GLN A 9 12.91 2.84 2.82
C GLN A 9 11.55 3.55 2.69
N LEU A 10 10.44 2.83 2.69
CA LEU A 10 9.10 3.44 2.86
C LEU A 10 8.99 4.18 4.21
N PHE A 11 9.85 3.84 5.15
CA PHE A 11 9.86 4.37 6.50
C PHE A 11 11.23 5.03 6.74
N ARG A 12 11.23 6.31 6.88
CA ARG A 12 12.16 7.33 7.37
C ARG A 12 13.54 6.91 7.92
N PRO A 13 14.47 7.91 8.05
CA PRO A 13 15.65 7.78 8.91
C PRO A 13 15.24 7.38 10.34
N ALA A 14 16.15 6.75 11.08
CA ALA A 14 15.96 6.09 12.36
C ALA A 14 14.87 6.74 13.26
N PRO A 15 13.96 5.96 13.87
CA PRO A 15 12.88 6.48 14.69
C PRO A 15 13.41 7.32 15.85
N VAL A 16 12.85 8.52 16.01
CA VAL A 16 13.35 9.52 16.94
C VAL A 16 12.67 9.40 18.30
N THR A 17 11.42 8.95 18.33
CA THR A 17 10.61 8.87 19.56
C THR A 17 10.17 7.44 19.88
N ALA A 18 9.80 7.18 21.14
CA ALA A 18 9.21 5.90 21.55
C ALA A 18 7.90 5.61 20.78
N ARG A 19 7.15 6.66 20.43
CA ARG A 19 5.94 6.53 19.60
C ARG A 19 6.26 6.04 18.21
N ASP A 20 7.28 6.59 17.55
CA ASP A 20 7.68 6.18 16.21
C ASP A 20 8.18 4.74 16.20
N LYS A 21 8.98 4.34 17.19
CA LYS A 21 9.42 2.94 17.37
C LYS A 21 8.25 1.96 17.51
N LEU A 22 7.23 2.32 18.28
CA LEU A 22 6.02 1.51 18.46
C LEU A 22 5.22 1.40 17.17
N LEU A 23 5.13 2.48 16.36
CA LEU A 23 4.45 2.45 15.08
C LEU A 23 5.20 1.57 14.06
N GLU A 24 6.51 1.67 13.99
CA GLU A 24 7.32 0.82 13.09
C GLU A 24 7.26 -0.65 13.50
N ALA A 25 7.40 -0.95 14.79
CA ALA A 25 7.24 -2.31 15.31
C ALA A 25 5.83 -2.86 15.04
N GLY A 26 4.80 -2.04 15.20
CA GLY A 26 3.42 -2.40 14.91
C GLY A 26 3.18 -2.68 13.43
N VAL A 27 3.71 -1.85 12.54
CA VAL A 27 3.65 -2.09 11.08
C VAL A 27 4.29 -3.43 10.72
N LYS A 28 5.48 -3.71 11.27
CA LYS A 28 6.19 -4.97 11.04
C LYS A 28 5.37 -6.16 11.52
N LEU A 29 5.04 -6.20 12.82
CA LEU A 29 4.35 -7.34 13.44
C LEU A 29 2.96 -7.60 12.85
N VAL A 30 2.18 -6.56 12.55
CA VAL A 30 0.85 -6.71 11.93
C VAL A 30 0.97 -7.33 10.53
N ARG A 31 2.00 -7.01 9.78
CA ARG A 31 2.22 -7.59 8.46
C ARG A 31 2.70 -9.04 8.53
N GLU A 32 3.54 -9.36 9.52
CA GLU A 32 4.11 -10.70 9.74
C GLU A 32 3.09 -11.70 10.28
N GLN A 33 2.34 -11.32 11.31
CA GLN A 33 1.50 -12.26 12.06
C GLN A 33 0.05 -11.83 12.28
N GLY A 34 -0.33 -10.63 11.83
CA GLY A 34 -1.66 -10.07 12.05
C GLY A 34 -1.76 -9.25 13.33
N TYR A 35 -2.83 -8.44 13.40
CA TYR A 35 -3.08 -7.57 14.54
C TYR A 35 -3.57 -8.35 15.78
N ALA A 36 -4.46 -9.32 15.58
CA ALA A 36 -5.01 -10.11 16.71
C ALA A 36 -3.91 -10.85 17.47
N ALA A 37 -2.98 -11.46 16.74
CA ALA A 37 -1.85 -12.20 17.30
C ALA A 37 -0.78 -11.32 17.96
N THR A 38 -0.71 -10.02 17.62
CA THR A 38 0.28 -9.10 18.16
C THR A 38 -0.12 -8.57 19.53
N SER A 39 0.64 -8.87 20.58
CA SER A 39 0.42 -8.40 21.94
C SER A 39 1.13 -7.07 22.22
N VAL A 40 0.66 -6.33 23.24
CA VAL A 40 1.34 -5.09 23.69
C VAL A 40 2.75 -5.38 24.21
N ASP A 41 2.95 -6.52 24.89
CA ASP A 41 4.26 -6.91 25.42
C ASP A 41 5.25 -7.21 24.29
N GLU A 42 4.78 -7.83 23.21
CA GLU A 42 5.57 -8.11 22.02
C GLU A 42 5.92 -6.82 21.24
N LEU A 43 4.95 -5.90 21.08
CA LEU A 43 5.19 -4.58 20.53
C LEU A 43 6.27 -3.81 21.30
N CYS A 44 6.19 -3.82 22.63
CA CYS A 44 7.18 -3.16 23.47
C CYS A 44 8.57 -3.78 23.31
N ARG A 45 8.65 -5.11 23.27
CA ARG A 45 9.90 -5.85 23.05
C ARG A 45 10.51 -5.52 21.69
N GLU A 46 9.73 -5.58 20.62
CA GLU A 46 10.19 -5.27 19.27
C GLU A 46 10.63 -3.81 19.13
N ALA A 47 9.87 -2.88 19.71
CA ALA A 47 10.19 -1.45 19.70
C ALA A 47 11.34 -1.06 20.64
N GLY A 48 11.79 -1.96 21.54
CA GLY A 48 12.79 -1.63 22.55
C GLY A 48 12.32 -0.57 23.55
N VAL A 49 11.04 -0.60 23.95
CA VAL A 49 10.44 0.35 24.88
C VAL A 49 9.76 -0.37 26.05
N THR A 50 9.49 0.36 27.14
CA THR A 50 8.74 -0.19 28.29
C THR A 50 7.24 -0.18 28.03
N LYS A 51 6.49 -1.04 28.76
CA LYS A 51 5.02 -1.02 28.75
C LYS A 51 4.45 0.31 29.27
N GLY A 52 5.14 0.97 30.19
CA GLY A 52 4.80 2.33 30.63
C GLY A 52 4.89 3.36 29.50
N ALA A 53 5.93 3.27 28.67
CA ALA A 53 6.07 4.13 27.50
C ALA A 53 4.97 3.87 26.45
N PHE A 54 4.54 2.60 26.27
CA PHE A 54 3.40 2.28 25.42
C PHE A 54 2.13 3.03 25.89
N PHE A 55 1.75 2.85 27.16
CA PHE A 55 0.52 3.47 27.70
C PHE A 55 0.61 4.99 27.84
N HIS A 56 1.81 5.56 27.85
CA HIS A 56 2.01 7.01 27.73
C HIS A 56 1.59 7.52 26.34
N HIS A 57 1.83 6.75 25.26
CA HIS A 57 1.55 7.15 23.89
C HIS A 57 0.21 6.64 23.36
N PHE A 58 -0.25 5.49 23.79
CA PHE A 58 -1.46 4.82 23.32
C PHE A 58 -2.30 4.31 24.48
N ALA A 59 -3.51 4.85 24.65
CA ALA A 59 -4.40 4.46 25.74
C ALA A 59 -4.79 2.97 25.70
N SER A 60 -4.74 2.35 24.51
CA SER A 60 -5.10 0.94 24.30
C SER A 60 -4.41 0.38 23.06
N LYS A 61 -4.47 -0.95 22.89
CA LYS A 61 -4.07 -1.60 21.63
C LYS A 61 -4.94 -1.10 20.45
N GLU A 62 -6.23 -0.81 20.68
CA GLU A 62 -7.12 -0.24 19.68
C GLU A 62 -6.65 1.15 19.22
N ALA A 63 -6.27 2.02 20.16
CA ALA A 63 -5.71 3.34 19.83
C ALA A 63 -4.43 3.22 19.01
N LEU A 64 -3.58 2.23 19.28
CA LEU A 64 -2.43 1.90 18.43
C LEU A 64 -2.91 1.43 17.04
N GLY A 65 -3.92 0.57 16.92
CA GLY A 65 -4.45 0.08 15.64
C GLY A 65 -4.89 1.22 14.72
N VAL A 66 -5.62 2.20 15.26
CA VAL A 66 -6.00 3.43 14.54
C VAL A 66 -4.75 4.21 14.11
N ALA A 67 -3.79 4.39 15.02
CA ALA A 67 -2.56 5.11 14.73
C ALA A 67 -1.70 4.39 13.67
N LEU A 68 -1.69 3.06 13.64
CA LEU A 68 -1.01 2.27 12.60
C LEU A 68 -1.62 2.48 11.22
N ALA A 69 -2.96 2.48 11.10
CA ALA A 69 -3.64 2.75 9.84
C ALA A 69 -3.31 4.15 9.31
N ASN A 70 -3.30 5.16 10.20
CA ASN A 70 -2.97 6.55 9.85
C ASN A 70 -1.48 6.71 9.48
N TYR A 71 -0.59 6.08 10.24
CA TYR A 71 0.86 6.10 9.96
C TYR A 71 1.17 5.44 8.62
N TRP A 72 0.55 4.29 8.35
CA TRP A 72 0.65 3.60 7.07
C TRP A 72 0.16 4.48 5.92
N SER A 73 -0.99 5.11 6.08
CA SER A 73 -1.58 5.99 5.07
C SER A 73 -0.67 7.18 4.75
N SER A 74 -0.16 7.87 5.78
CA SER A 74 0.71 9.04 5.59
C SER A 74 2.05 8.67 4.97
N SER A 75 2.67 7.57 5.42
CA SER A 75 3.98 7.13 4.93
C SER A 75 3.91 6.64 3.48
N THR A 76 2.92 5.79 3.16
CA THR A 76 2.73 5.32 1.78
C THR A 76 2.25 6.44 0.86
N GLY A 77 1.36 7.32 1.33
CA GLY A 77 0.91 8.49 0.59
C GLY A 77 2.06 9.42 0.20
N ALA A 78 2.95 9.74 1.13
CA ALA A 78 4.14 10.55 0.87
C ALA A 78 5.09 9.88 -0.14
N PHE A 79 5.30 8.56 -0.02
CA PHE A 79 6.12 7.80 -0.95
C PHE A 79 5.55 7.85 -2.37
N PHE A 80 4.25 7.57 -2.56
CA PHE A 80 3.63 7.61 -3.89
C PHE A 80 3.54 9.02 -4.46
N ALA A 81 3.32 10.05 -3.64
CA ALA A 81 3.30 11.44 -4.07
C ALA A 81 4.65 11.94 -4.61
N ALA A 82 5.77 11.37 -4.12
CA ALA A 82 7.11 11.70 -4.58
C ALA A 82 7.60 10.82 -5.76
N ALA A 83 6.76 9.91 -6.25
CA ALA A 83 7.19 8.92 -7.22
C ALA A 83 7.38 9.50 -8.63
N PRO A 84 8.38 9.03 -9.40
CA PRO A 84 8.72 9.59 -10.71
C PRO A 84 7.61 9.51 -11.76
N PHE A 85 6.67 8.56 -11.64
CA PHE A 85 5.60 8.40 -12.62
C PHE A 85 4.74 9.66 -12.81
N HIS A 86 4.68 10.56 -11.83
CA HIS A 86 3.98 11.85 -11.94
C HIS A 86 4.57 12.77 -13.01
N HIS A 87 5.83 12.57 -13.40
CA HIS A 87 6.51 13.41 -14.39
C HIS A 87 6.17 13.04 -15.84
N HIS A 88 5.48 11.93 -16.09
CA HIS A 88 5.05 11.59 -17.44
C HIS A 88 4.04 12.60 -17.98
N PRO A 89 4.20 13.08 -19.23
CA PRO A 89 3.33 14.11 -19.79
C PRO A 89 1.90 13.59 -20.05
N ARG A 90 1.74 12.34 -20.48
CA ARG A 90 0.42 11.76 -20.74
C ARG A 90 -0.16 11.14 -19.46
N ALA A 91 -1.45 11.37 -19.23
CA ALA A 91 -2.14 10.84 -18.06
C ALA A 91 -2.11 9.29 -18.02
N ILE A 92 -2.27 8.64 -19.17
CA ILE A 92 -2.20 7.17 -19.23
C ILE A 92 -0.82 6.64 -18.84
N ASP A 93 0.26 7.31 -19.18
CA ASP A 93 1.61 6.89 -18.78
C ASP A 93 1.80 7.04 -17.27
N ARG A 94 1.19 8.05 -16.63
CA ARG A 94 1.17 8.18 -15.17
C ARG A 94 0.40 7.03 -14.51
N VAL A 95 -0.75 6.64 -15.07
CA VAL A 95 -1.54 5.49 -14.60
C VAL A 95 -0.74 4.18 -14.74
N LEU A 96 -0.13 3.93 -15.90
CA LEU A 96 0.69 2.74 -16.12
C LEU A 96 1.93 2.77 -15.22
N GLY A 97 2.61 3.90 -15.09
CA GLY A 97 3.77 4.08 -14.21
C GLY A 97 3.44 3.83 -12.72
N TYR A 98 2.24 4.22 -12.28
CA TYR A 98 1.76 3.86 -10.95
C TYR A 98 1.64 2.33 -10.77
N VAL A 99 1.06 1.62 -11.76
CA VAL A 99 0.95 0.16 -11.71
C VAL A 99 2.34 -0.49 -11.78
N ASP A 100 3.23 0.00 -12.64
CA ASP A 100 4.61 -0.48 -12.76
C ASP A 100 5.40 -0.32 -11.45
N LEU A 101 5.24 0.83 -10.77
CA LEU A 101 5.82 1.02 -9.45
C LEU A 101 5.25 0.01 -8.43
N ARG A 102 3.93 -0.24 -8.44
CA ARG A 102 3.32 -1.27 -7.57
C ARG A 102 3.89 -2.66 -7.85
N ILE A 103 4.13 -3.01 -9.12
CA ILE A 103 4.79 -4.27 -9.51
C ILE A 103 6.24 -4.31 -9.00
N ALA A 104 6.98 -3.22 -9.17
CA ALA A 104 8.37 -3.13 -8.72
C ALA A 104 8.53 -3.26 -7.19
N LEU A 105 7.49 -2.89 -6.43
CA LEU A 105 7.46 -3.05 -4.97
C LEU A 105 7.21 -4.49 -4.50
N LEU A 106 6.86 -5.42 -5.40
CA LEU A 106 6.62 -6.82 -5.07
C LEU A 106 7.95 -7.59 -5.02
N GLY A 107 8.45 -7.82 -3.82
CA GLY A 107 9.67 -8.58 -3.60
C GLY A 107 9.77 -9.11 -2.17
N GLY A 108 10.50 -10.22 -2.01
CA GLY A 108 10.60 -10.88 -0.73
C GLY A 108 9.32 -11.61 -0.28
N PRO A 109 9.20 -11.91 1.02
CA PRO A 109 8.02 -12.57 1.57
C PRO A 109 6.81 -11.62 1.65
N PRO A 110 5.56 -12.13 1.79
CA PRO A 110 4.33 -11.33 1.72
C PRO A 110 4.28 -10.16 2.68
N GLU A 111 4.87 -10.28 3.85
CA GLU A 111 4.97 -9.20 4.85
C GLU A 111 5.80 -8.02 4.34
N SER A 112 6.69 -8.21 3.37
CA SER A 112 7.50 -7.13 2.78
C SER A 112 6.69 -6.17 1.92
N PHE A 113 5.56 -6.61 1.32
CA PHE A 113 4.79 -5.81 0.38
C PHE A 113 3.28 -5.72 0.69
N SER A 114 2.76 -6.48 1.67
CA SER A 114 1.32 -6.46 2.00
C SER A 114 0.90 -5.18 2.74
N CYS A 115 -0.41 -4.89 2.71
CA CYS A 115 -1.00 -3.67 3.25
C CYS A 115 -1.38 -3.83 4.72
N VAL A 116 -0.87 -2.95 5.60
CA VAL A 116 -1.27 -2.92 7.02
C VAL A 116 -2.75 -2.64 7.19
N ALA A 117 -3.30 -1.63 6.50
CA ALA A 117 -4.72 -1.28 6.59
C ALA A 117 -5.61 -2.43 6.08
N GLY A 118 -5.17 -3.16 5.05
CA GLY A 118 -5.85 -4.36 4.56
C GLY A 118 -5.89 -5.48 5.60
N THR A 119 -4.79 -5.72 6.32
CA THR A 119 -4.75 -6.71 7.41
C THR A 119 -5.63 -6.27 8.59
N LEU A 120 -5.48 -5.01 9.03
CA LEU A 120 -6.26 -4.47 10.14
C LEU A 120 -7.77 -4.53 9.90
N VAL A 121 -8.25 -4.16 8.71
CA VAL A 121 -9.69 -4.13 8.43
C VAL A 121 -10.29 -5.54 8.39
N GLN A 122 -9.57 -6.52 7.85
CA GLN A 122 -10.05 -7.91 7.81
C GLN A 122 -10.28 -8.48 9.21
N GLU A 123 -9.43 -8.16 10.17
CA GLU A 123 -9.52 -8.67 11.53
C GLU A 123 -10.48 -7.85 12.42
N ASN A 124 -10.73 -6.56 12.11
CA ASN A 124 -11.40 -5.64 13.03
C ASN A 124 -12.65 -4.98 12.48
N PHE A 125 -13.14 -5.32 11.29
CA PHE A 125 -14.26 -4.62 10.65
C PHE A 125 -15.58 -4.65 11.47
N ARG A 126 -15.75 -5.63 12.37
CA ARG A 126 -16.90 -5.74 13.27
C ARG A 126 -16.60 -5.36 14.71
N SER A 127 -15.34 -5.54 15.17
CA SER A 127 -14.95 -5.37 16.56
C SER A 127 -14.55 -3.95 16.92
N SER A 128 -14.10 -3.15 15.95
CA SER A 128 -13.70 -1.76 16.15
C SER A 128 -14.08 -0.86 14.98
N GLU A 129 -15.09 0.00 15.19
CA GLU A 129 -15.47 1.00 14.20
C GLU A 129 -14.35 2.03 13.97
N ALA A 130 -13.58 2.36 14.99
CA ALA A 130 -12.48 3.31 14.90
C ALA A 130 -11.37 2.80 13.96
N ILE A 131 -10.94 1.53 14.12
CA ILE A 131 -9.97 0.90 13.23
C ILE A 131 -10.55 0.76 11.81
N ARG A 132 -11.82 0.33 11.68
CA ARG A 132 -12.48 0.20 10.38
C ARG A 132 -12.46 1.51 9.60
N ARG A 133 -12.83 2.62 10.23
CA ARG A 133 -12.82 3.96 9.59
C ARG A 133 -11.42 4.40 9.19
N ALA A 134 -10.43 4.25 10.07
CA ALA A 134 -9.06 4.60 9.76
C ALA A 134 -8.49 3.76 8.58
N CYS A 135 -8.87 2.48 8.49
CA CYS A 135 -8.51 1.64 7.35
C CYS A 135 -9.24 2.03 6.07
N GLU A 136 -10.53 2.39 6.14
CA GLU A 136 -11.30 2.91 5.01
C GLU A 136 -10.64 4.18 4.45
N ASP A 137 -10.30 5.14 5.32
CA ASP A 137 -9.62 6.38 4.92
C ASP A 137 -8.28 6.10 4.26
N SER A 138 -7.51 5.16 4.79
CA SER A 138 -6.22 4.75 4.22
C SER A 138 -6.38 4.12 2.83
N ILE A 139 -7.25 3.11 2.70
CA ILE A 139 -7.43 2.36 1.44
C ILE A 139 -8.06 3.25 0.38
N MET A 140 -9.14 3.97 0.71
CA MET A 140 -9.83 4.85 -0.23
C MET A 140 -9.03 6.12 -0.51
N GLY A 141 -8.20 6.59 0.44
CA GLY A 141 -7.23 7.66 0.20
C GLY A 141 -6.24 7.30 -0.92
N ASN A 142 -5.68 6.10 -0.86
CA ASN A 142 -4.82 5.58 -1.93
C ASN A 142 -5.56 5.42 -3.28
N ALA A 143 -6.85 5.03 -3.25
CA ALA A 143 -7.66 4.99 -4.47
C ALA A 143 -7.80 6.39 -5.07
N ARG A 144 -8.24 7.37 -4.27
CA ARG A 144 -8.44 8.76 -4.73
C ARG A 144 -7.17 9.42 -5.29
N ALA A 145 -5.99 9.01 -4.82
CA ALA A 145 -4.72 9.61 -5.26
C ALA A 145 -4.46 9.48 -6.77
N ILE A 146 -5.01 8.46 -7.44
CA ILE A 146 -4.84 8.24 -8.88
C ILE A 146 -6.07 8.66 -9.71
N GLU A 147 -7.17 9.10 -9.07
CA GLU A 147 -8.43 9.38 -9.79
C GLU A 147 -8.31 10.51 -10.80
N ALA A 148 -7.53 11.55 -10.51
CA ALA A 148 -7.33 12.66 -11.43
C ALA A 148 -6.63 12.21 -12.73
N ASP A 149 -5.62 11.36 -12.63
CA ASP A 149 -4.91 10.82 -13.78
C ASP A 149 -5.82 9.87 -14.58
N LEU A 150 -6.60 9.04 -13.90
CA LEU A 150 -7.60 8.19 -14.56
C LEU A 150 -8.68 9.00 -15.28
N ALA A 151 -9.18 10.08 -14.67
CA ALA A 151 -10.18 10.95 -15.28
C ALA A 151 -9.64 11.62 -16.53
N GLN A 152 -8.41 12.12 -16.48
CA GLN A 152 -7.76 12.73 -17.66
C GLN A 152 -7.49 11.69 -18.74
N ALA A 153 -7.00 10.50 -18.41
CA ALA A 153 -6.77 9.42 -19.37
C ALA A 153 -8.05 8.98 -20.07
N LEU A 154 -9.17 8.87 -19.33
CA LEU A 154 -10.48 8.56 -19.90
C LEU A 154 -10.95 9.65 -20.86
N ALA A 155 -10.77 10.93 -20.52
CA ALA A 155 -11.13 12.06 -21.36
C ALA A 155 -10.30 12.08 -22.65
N ASP A 156 -8.99 11.92 -22.56
CA ASP A 156 -8.05 11.91 -23.68
C ASP A 156 -8.36 10.75 -24.66
N ALA A 157 -8.71 9.58 -24.14
CA ALA A 157 -9.07 8.41 -24.94
C ALA A 157 -10.56 8.39 -25.36
N LYS A 158 -11.38 9.38 -24.95
CA LYS A 158 -12.82 9.45 -25.21
C LYS A 158 -13.57 8.20 -24.70
N VAL A 159 -13.11 7.61 -23.62
CA VAL A 159 -13.72 6.46 -22.95
C VAL A 159 -14.73 6.97 -21.92
N THR A 160 -16.00 6.63 -22.07
CA THR A 160 -17.09 7.12 -21.20
C THR A 160 -17.46 6.18 -20.07
N SER A 161 -17.03 4.92 -20.14
CA SER A 161 -17.24 3.89 -19.13
C SER A 161 -16.07 2.90 -19.15
N PRO A 162 -15.56 2.45 -18.00
CA PRO A 162 -15.96 2.78 -16.62
C PRO A 162 -15.57 4.19 -16.16
N THR A 163 -16.02 4.62 -14.96
CA THR A 163 -15.62 5.92 -14.37
C THR A 163 -14.25 5.86 -13.70
N ALA A 164 -13.57 7.00 -13.56
CA ALA A 164 -12.30 7.11 -12.84
C ALA A 164 -12.38 6.56 -11.40
N ALA A 165 -13.45 6.92 -10.67
CA ALA A 165 -13.69 6.42 -9.32
C ALA A 165 -13.93 4.90 -9.27
N SER A 166 -14.53 4.30 -10.31
CA SER A 166 -14.67 2.84 -10.42
C SER A 166 -13.33 2.18 -10.68
N LEU A 167 -12.53 2.73 -11.60
CA LEU A 167 -11.20 2.21 -11.92
C LEU A 167 -10.23 2.32 -10.74
N SER A 168 -10.26 3.42 -10.00
CA SER A 168 -9.40 3.59 -8.81
C SER A 168 -9.71 2.54 -7.73
N ARG A 169 -11.00 2.23 -7.51
CA ARG A 169 -11.41 1.14 -6.61
C ARG A 169 -11.03 -0.23 -7.17
N HIS A 170 -11.11 -0.43 -8.48
CA HIS A 170 -10.68 -1.68 -9.11
C HIS A 170 -9.18 -1.93 -8.89
N ILE A 171 -8.34 -0.90 -9.03
CA ILE A 171 -6.92 -0.99 -8.67
C ILE A 171 -6.75 -1.50 -7.24
N GLN A 172 -7.47 -0.91 -6.26
CA GLN A 172 -7.38 -1.35 -4.87
C GLN A 172 -7.90 -2.78 -4.68
N THR A 173 -8.95 -3.18 -5.39
CA THR A 173 -9.47 -4.55 -5.36
C THR A 173 -8.41 -5.56 -5.81
N VAL A 174 -7.72 -5.28 -6.93
CA VAL A 174 -6.65 -6.15 -7.44
C VAL A 174 -5.47 -6.19 -6.47
N LEU A 175 -5.03 -5.03 -5.95
CA LEU A 175 -3.94 -4.95 -4.98
C LEU A 175 -4.24 -5.75 -3.71
N GLN A 176 -5.38 -5.54 -3.07
CA GLN A 176 -5.74 -6.23 -1.84
C GLN A 176 -5.93 -7.73 -2.10
N GLY A 177 -6.54 -8.12 -3.22
CA GLY A 177 -6.68 -9.51 -3.63
C GLY A 177 -5.32 -10.18 -3.85
N ALA A 178 -4.41 -9.52 -4.56
CA ALA A 178 -3.06 -10.02 -4.80
C ALA A 178 -2.28 -10.25 -3.49
N PHE A 179 -2.41 -9.35 -2.50
CA PHE A 179 -1.76 -9.51 -1.20
C PHE A 179 -2.34 -10.68 -0.39
N ILE A 180 -3.66 -10.91 -0.47
CA ILE A 180 -4.30 -12.07 0.19
C ILE A 180 -3.82 -13.37 -0.46
N LEU A 181 -3.84 -13.44 -1.79
CA LEU A 181 -3.38 -14.62 -2.52
C LEU A 181 -1.90 -14.90 -2.27
N ALA A 182 -1.06 -13.86 -2.23
CA ALA A 182 0.35 -14.00 -1.90
C ALA A 182 0.57 -14.62 -0.50
N LYS A 183 -0.21 -14.17 0.50
CA LYS A 183 -0.16 -14.74 1.86
C LYS A 183 -0.62 -16.20 1.95
N SER A 184 -1.40 -16.69 0.98
CA SER A 184 -1.85 -18.08 0.92
C SER A 184 -0.83 -19.04 0.28
N GLN A 185 0.27 -18.51 -0.26
CA GLN A 185 1.32 -19.28 -0.93
C GLN A 185 2.54 -19.49 -0.05
N GLU A 186 3.39 -20.45 -0.42
CA GLU A 186 4.75 -20.53 0.09
C GLU A 186 5.52 -19.25 -0.28
N ALA A 187 6.41 -18.80 0.62
CA ALA A 187 7.13 -17.54 0.47
C ALA A 187 7.86 -17.37 -0.87
N ALA A 188 8.37 -18.47 -1.42
CA ALA A 188 9.08 -18.47 -2.71
C ALA A 188 8.21 -18.05 -3.91
N ASN A 189 6.89 -18.31 -3.87
CA ASN A 189 5.95 -18.07 -4.96
C ASN A 189 5.06 -16.85 -4.74
N SER A 190 5.06 -16.29 -3.54
CA SER A 190 4.11 -15.25 -3.12
C SER A 190 4.22 -13.96 -3.95
N ALA A 191 5.44 -13.46 -4.16
CA ALA A 191 5.69 -12.25 -4.93
C ALA A 191 5.35 -12.43 -6.41
N GLU A 192 5.59 -13.62 -6.99
CA GLU A 192 5.29 -13.91 -8.40
C GLU A 192 3.78 -13.92 -8.66
N MET A 193 2.99 -14.56 -7.79
CA MET A 193 1.53 -14.55 -7.90
C MET A 193 0.94 -13.14 -7.81
N ALA A 194 1.46 -12.31 -6.90
CA ALA A 194 1.05 -10.92 -6.82
C ALA A 194 1.44 -10.12 -8.09
N ARG A 195 2.64 -10.37 -8.62
CA ARG A 195 3.14 -9.74 -9.84
C ARG A 195 2.28 -10.11 -11.06
N GLU A 196 1.90 -11.36 -11.20
CA GLU A 196 1.01 -11.82 -12.26
C GLU A 196 -0.33 -11.06 -12.22
N SER A 197 -0.96 -10.96 -11.05
CA SER A 197 -2.23 -10.24 -10.86
C SER A 197 -2.12 -8.75 -11.27
N LEU A 198 -1.03 -8.08 -10.88
CA LEU A 198 -0.81 -6.68 -11.24
C LEU A 198 -0.44 -6.52 -12.72
N SER A 199 0.23 -7.50 -13.32
CA SER A 199 0.52 -7.51 -14.76
C SER A 199 -0.76 -7.62 -15.59
N HIS A 200 -1.75 -8.40 -15.13
CA HIS A 200 -3.09 -8.43 -15.73
C HIS A 200 -3.81 -7.09 -15.59
N LEU A 201 -3.71 -6.43 -14.43
CA LEU A 201 -4.26 -5.07 -14.23
C LEU A 201 -3.61 -4.07 -15.20
N ARG A 202 -2.29 -4.12 -15.35
CA ARG A 202 -1.56 -3.29 -16.31
C ARG A 202 -2.06 -3.52 -17.73
N ARG A 203 -2.18 -4.79 -18.13
CA ARG A 203 -2.69 -5.17 -19.45
C ARG A 203 -4.13 -4.73 -19.68
N TYR A 204 -4.96 -4.78 -18.64
CA TYR A 204 -6.33 -4.26 -18.71
C TYR A 204 -6.34 -2.76 -19.06
N PHE A 205 -5.49 -1.94 -18.45
CA PHE A 205 -5.39 -0.52 -18.80
C PHE A 205 -4.84 -0.28 -20.20
N GLU A 206 -3.85 -1.04 -20.64
CA GLU A 206 -3.36 -0.96 -22.04
C GLU A 206 -4.49 -1.20 -23.03
N LEU A 207 -5.30 -2.22 -22.81
CA LEU A 207 -6.44 -2.54 -23.67
C LEU A 207 -7.54 -1.48 -23.59
N LEU A 208 -7.90 -1.04 -22.38
CA LEU A 208 -8.95 -0.04 -22.17
C LEU A 208 -8.64 1.29 -22.87
N PHE A 209 -7.38 1.70 -22.84
CA PHE A 209 -6.90 2.97 -23.40
C PHE A 209 -6.28 2.82 -24.79
N ASN A 210 -6.35 1.63 -25.38
CA ASN A 210 -5.79 1.31 -26.70
C ASN A 210 -4.33 1.77 -26.85
N VAL A 211 -3.52 1.50 -25.79
CA VAL A 211 -2.09 1.78 -25.79
C VAL A 211 -1.41 0.69 -26.62
N GLU A 212 -0.96 1.04 -27.83
CA GLU A 212 -0.11 0.15 -28.61
C GLU A 212 1.18 -0.14 -27.83
N LYS A 213 1.75 -1.34 -28.02
CA LYS A 213 3.08 -1.72 -27.49
C LYS A 213 4.17 -0.85 -28.14
N LYS A 214 4.19 0.45 -27.86
CA LYS A 214 5.38 1.26 -28.04
C LYS A 214 6.24 1.11 -26.83
N GLU A 215 7.53 0.86 -27.05
CA GLU A 215 8.55 0.86 -26.00
C GLU A 215 8.36 2.10 -25.13
N ILE A 216 8.19 1.88 -23.84
CA ILE A 216 8.09 2.98 -22.85
C ILE A 216 9.46 3.64 -22.88
N GLU A 217 9.55 4.87 -23.36
CA GLU A 217 10.78 5.65 -23.24
C GLU A 217 11.11 5.78 -21.74
N PRO A 218 12.37 5.51 -21.33
CA PRO A 218 12.76 5.67 -19.96
C PRO A 218 12.51 7.12 -19.51
N CYS A 219 12.08 7.28 -18.25
CA CYS A 219 11.83 8.59 -17.66
C CYS A 219 13.12 9.44 -17.77
N PRO A 220 13.06 10.68 -18.26
CA PRO A 220 14.23 11.56 -18.23
C PRO A 220 14.69 11.76 -16.78
N GLU A 221 16.02 11.68 -16.55
CA GLU A 221 16.68 11.85 -15.26
C GLU A 221 16.44 13.25 -14.65
#